data_4a29fe6f39fbe117b71c90cf9e9adaad
#
_entry.id   4a29fe6f39fbe117b71c90cf9e9adaad
#
_cell.length_a   1.000
_cell.length_b   1.000
_cell.length_c   1.000
_cell.angle_alpha   90.00
_cell.angle_beta   90.00
_cell.angle_gamma   90.00
#
_symmetry.space_group_name_H-M   'P 1'
#
loop_
_entity.id
_entity.type
_entity.pdbx_description
1 polymer ?
#
loop_
_entity_poly.entity_id
_entity_poly.type
_entity_poly.pdbx_seq_one_letter_code
_entity_poly.pdbx_strand_id
1 'polypeptide(L)'
;MEINLAYGEGRLSITCPEDRVTVIEPTGLPGLHDEKAAVLDALNSPIGAQPLKQVAKPDMRICILFTDITRATPNERIIPWLLEHLDHVPRDNITLLNQTGTHRPN
;
A
#
# COMPACT_ATOMS: atom_id res chain seq x y z
N MET A 1 -24.31 8.81 24.72
CA MET A 1 -23.21 9.35 23.85
C MET A 1 -23.71 9.58 22.44
N GLU A 2 -23.12 10.56 21.74
CA GLU A 2 -23.36 10.80 20.32
C GLU A 2 -22.22 10.19 19.49
N ILE A 3 -22.56 9.45 18.43
CA ILE A 3 -21.60 8.77 17.56
C ILE A 3 -21.81 9.23 16.13
N ASN A 4 -20.74 9.68 15.49
CA ASN A 4 -20.76 10.13 14.11
C ASN A 4 -20.27 9.02 13.18
N LEU A 5 -21.16 8.50 12.32
CA LEU A 5 -20.86 7.50 11.31
C LEU A 5 -20.62 8.16 9.95
N ALA A 6 -19.73 7.60 9.14
CA ALA A 6 -19.59 8.00 7.75
C ALA A 6 -20.87 7.64 6.97
N TYR A 7 -21.45 8.61 6.25
CA TYR A 7 -22.65 8.42 5.46
C TYR A 7 -22.61 9.28 4.18
N GLY A 8 -22.51 8.62 3.03
CA GLY A 8 -22.32 9.30 1.76
C GLY A 8 -21.03 10.14 1.76
N GLU A 9 -21.14 11.40 1.40
CA GLU A 9 -20.03 12.39 1.46
C GLU A 9 -19.96 13.13 2.82
N GLY A 10 -20.85 12.82 3.74
CA GLY A 10 -20.96 13.48 5.03
C GLY A 10 -20.89 12.51 6.21
N ARG A 11 -21.59 12.88 7.28
CA ARG A 11 -21.70 12.11 8.52
C ARG A 11 -23.14 12.05 9.00
N LEU A 12 -23.50 10.93 9.60
CA LEU A 12 -24.76 10.72 10.29
C LEU A 12 -24.49 10.60 11.78
N SER A 13 -25.06 11.51 12.59
CA SER A 13 -25.02 11.41 14.05
C SER A 13 -26.13 10.51 14.56
N ILE A 14 -25.78 9.58 15.42
CA ILE A 14 -26.71 8.72 16.13
C ILE A 14 -26.53 8.88 17.65
N THR A 15 -27.61 8.83 18.40
CA THR A 15 -27.55 8.85 19.88
C THR A 15 -27.70 7.44 20.41
N CYS A 16 -26.73 7.00 21.19
CA CYS A 16 -26.69 5.66 21.79
C CYS A 16 -26.71 5.75 23.34
N PRO A 17 -27.34 4.79 24.04
CA PRO A 17 -27.24 4.66 25.50
C PRO A 17 -25.78 4.34 25.88
N GLU A 18 -25.20 5.12 26.79
CA GLU A 18 -23.77 4.96 27.19
C GLU A 18 -23.53 3.65 27.95
N ASP A 19 -24.50 3.16 28.66
CA ASP A 19 -24.42 1.93 29.47
C ASP A 19 -24.46 0.64 28.66
N ARG A 20 -24.76 0.72 27.36
CA ARG A 20 -24.95 -0.46 26.49
C ARG A 20 -24.12 -0.41 25.20
N VAL A 21 -23.25 0.58 25.05
CA VAL A 21 -22.45 0.77 23.84
C VAL A 21 -20.97 0.94 24.18
N THR A 22 -20.13 0.19 23.49
CA THR A 22 -18.70 0.37 23.50
C THR A 22 -18.24 0.73 22.09
N VAL A 23 -17.60 1.88 21.93
CA VAL A 23 -16.98 2.28 20.66
C VAL A 23 -15.58 1.68 20.60
N ILE A 24 -15.33 0.87 19.57
CA ILE A 24 -14.01 0.30 19.30
C ILE A 24 -13.37 1.12 18.17
N GLU A 25 -12.30 1.80 18.50
CA GLU A 25 -11.53 2.58 17.51
C GLU A 25 -10.15 1.95 17.29
N PRO A 26 -9.64 1.95 16.06
CA PRO A 26 -8.28 1.49 15.81
C PRO A 26 -7.29 2.45 16.48
N THR A 27 -6.21 1.91 17.01
CA THR A 27 -5.09 2.73 17.50
C THR A 27 -4.41 3.39 16.31
N GLY A 28 -4.54 4.71 16.20
CA GLY A 28 -3.84 5.49 15.20
C GLY A 28 -2.33 5.47 15.46
N LEU A 29 -1.55 5.12 14.45
CA LEU A 29 -0.09 5.29 14.47
C LEU A 29 0.28 6.54 13.66
N PRO A 30 1.30 7.31 14.10
CA PRO A 30 1.81 8.40 13.28
C PRO A 30 2.36 7.87 11.96
N GLY A 31 2.22 8.65 10.89
CA GLY A 31 2.86 8.33 9.60
C GLY A 31 4.39 8.24 9.74
N LEU A 32 5.02 7.53 8.80
CA LEU A 32 6.48 7.45 8.75
C LEU A 32 7.07 8.80 8.38
N HIS A 33 8.16 9.18 9.03
CA HIS A 33 8.87 10.44 8.75
C HIS A 33 9.48 10.45 7.34
N ASP A 34 10.05 9.30 6.93
CA ASP A 34 10.61 9.06 5.60
C ASP A 34 10.09 7.72 5.07
N GLU A 35 9.00 7.79 4.30
CA GLU A 35 8.36 6.62 3.73
C GLU A 35 9.27 5.91 2.72
N LYS A 36 10.03 6.67 1.90
CA LYS A 36 10.94 6.10 0.90
C LYS A 36 12.04 5.29 1.57
N ALA A 37 12.70 5.86 2.57
CA ALA A 37 13.73 5.17 3.32
C ALA A 37 13.19 3.88 3.95
N ALA A 38 12.02 3.93 4.59
CA ALA A 38 11.40 2.76 5.20
C ALA A 38 11.08 1.64 4.19
N VAL A 39 10.59 1.99 2.99
CA VAL A 39 10.34 1.02 1.92
C VAL A 39 11.65 0.41 1.42
N LEU A 40 12.67 1.23 1.16
CA LEU A 40 13.97 0.74 0.69
C LEU A 40 14.66 -0.14 1.72
N ASP A 41 14.57 0.19 3.01
CA ASP A 41 15.11 -0.63 4.10
C ASP A 41 14.41 -1.98 4.18
N ALA A 42 13.10 -2.03 4.03
CA ALA A 42 12.34 -3.28 4.00
C ALA A 42 12.73 -4.17 2.80
N LEU A 43 13.03 -3.59 1.63
CA LEU A 43 13.49 -4.32 0.44
C LEU A 43 14.92 -4.83 0.59
N ASN A 44 15.77 -4.11 1.34
CA ASN A 44 17.16 -4.48 1.61
C ASN A 44 17.30 -5.48 2.77
N SER A 45 16.35 -5.48 3.72
CA SER A 45 16.39 -6.31 4.93
C SER A 45 15.06 -7.02 5.17
N PRO A 46 14.56 -7.83 4.22
CA PRO A 46 13.28 -8.52 4.35
C PRO A 46 13.32 -9.60 5.43
N ILE A 47 12.17 -9.87 6.06
CA ILE A 47 12.01 -10.90 7.08
C ILE A 47 11.97 -12.28 6.40
N GLY A 48 12.92 -13.16 6.74
CA GLY A 48 12.93 -14.55 6.28
C GLY A 48 13.20 -14.75 4.78
N ALA A 49 13.73 -13.73 4.08
CA ALA A 49 14.02 -13.78 2.65
C ALA A 49 15.36 -13.08 2.36
N GLN A 50 15.86 -13.25 1.13
CA GLN A 50 17.03 -12.49 0.65
C GLN A 50 16.60 -11.08 0.20
N PRO A 51 17.49 -10.08 0.28
CA PRO A 51 17.26 -8.76 -0.28
C PRO A 51 16.77 -8.81 -1.73
N LEU A 52 15.82 -7.93 -2.09
CA LEU A 52 15.21 -7.96 -3.43
C LEU A 52 16.27 -7.82 -4.54
N LYS A 53 17.29 -6.99 -4.39
CA LYS A 53 18.40 -6.85 -5.35
C LYS A 53 19.20 -8.14 -5.56
N GLN A 54 19.22 -9.02 -4.56
CA GLN A 54 19.89 -10.32 -4.69
C GLN A 54 19.01 -11.36 -5.38
N VAL A 55 17.71 -11.25 -5.26
CA VAL A 55 16.74 -12.14 -5.91
C VAL A 55 16.52 -11.75 -7.36
N ALA A 56 16.27 -10.47 -7.63
CA ALA A 56 16.05 -9.92 -8.96
C ALA A 56 17.39 -9.79 -9.72
N LYS A 57 17.64 -10.67 -10.66
CA LYS A 57 18.86 -10.64 -11.49
C LYS A 57 18.64 -9.80 -12.76
N PRO A 58 19.72 -9.21 -13.35
CA PRO A 58 19.61 -8.37 -14.54
C PRO A 58 18.99 -9.07 -15.76
N ASP A 59 19.14 -10.37 -15.88
CA ASP A 59 18.63 -11.20 -16.98
C ASP A 59 17.20 -11.73 -16.76
N MET A 60 16.61 -11.49 -15.58
CA MET A 60 15.26 -11.92 -15.27
C MET A 60 14.21 -11.01 -15.90
N ARG A 61 13.09 -11.61 -16.27
CA ARG A 61 11.84 -10.90 -16.60
C ARG A 61 11.01 -10.78 -15.35
N ILE A 62 10.70 -9.56 -14.95
CA ILE A 62 9.99 -9.22 -13.71
C ILE A 62 8.62 -8.68 -14.05
N CYS A 63 7.59 -9.18 -13.35
CA CYS A 63 6.25 -8.62 -13.38
C CYS A 63 5.92 -8.02 -12.00
N ILE A 64 5.68 -6.71 -11.97
CA ILE A 64 5.22 -6.01 -10.78
C ILE A 64 3.71 -5.88 -10.87
N LEU A 65 3.02 -6.56 -9.95
CA LEU A 65 1.57 -6.46 -9.83
C LEU A 65 1.21 -5.33 -8.87
N PHE A 66 0.29 -4.47 -9.28
CA PHE A 66 -0.19 -3.38 -8.45
C PHE A 66 -1.71 -3.31 -8.41
N THR A 67 -2.24 -2.74 -7.34
CA THR A 67 -3.68 -2.64 -7.10
C THR A 67 -4.33 -1.54 -7.94
N ASP A 68 -5.61 -1.71 -8.25
CA ASP A 68 -6.41 -0.71 -8.96
C ASP A 68 -6.78 0.51 -8.09
N ILE A 69 -7.40 1.49 -8.73
CA ILE A 69 -7.80 2.78 -8.14
C ILE A 69 -8.74 2.66 -6.92
N THR A 70 -9.41 1.52 -6.72
CA THR A 70 -10.32 1.34 -5.58
C THR A 70 -9.58 1.02 -4.28
N ARG A 71 -8.27 0.82 -4.32
CA ARG A 71 -7.43 0.50 -3.16
C ARG A 71 -6.65 1.74 -2.70
N ALA A 72 -6.46 1.84 -1.38
CA ALA A 72 -5.68 2.93 -0.78
C ALA A 72 -4.15 2.73 -0.89
N THR A 73 -3.69 1.82 -1.74
CA THR A 73 -2.25 1.59 -1.96
C THR A 73 -1.63 2.80 -2.68
N PRO A 74 -0.59 3.43 -2.15
CA PRO A 74 0.04 4.60 -2.75
C PRO A 74 0.97 4.20 -3.92
N ASN A 75 0.36 3.65 -4.98
CA ASN A 75 1.09 3.14 -6.15
C ASN A 75 1.98 4.20 -6.80
N GLU A 76 1.53 5.46 -6.81
CA GLU A 76 2.24 6.61 -7.38
C GLU A 76 3.58 6.91 -6.68
N ARG A 77 3.75 6.45 -5.44
CA ARG A 77 4.99 6.58 -4.67
C ARG A 77 5.80 5.29 -4.70
N ILE A 78 5.17 4.16 -4.41
CA ILE A 78 5.85 2.87 -4.25
C ILE A 78 6.43 2.37 -5.58
N ILE A 79 5.70 2.48 -6.70
CA ILE A 79 6.18 1.97 -7.98
C ILE A 79 7.46 2.68 -8.45
N PRO A 80 7.57 4.03 -8.44
CA PRO A 80 8.82 4.71 -8.76
C PRO A 80 9.99 4.28 -7.86
N TRP A 81 9.79 4.16 -6.55
CA TRP A 81 10.85 3.73 -5.63
C TRP A 81 11.30 2.29 -5.87
N LEU A 82 10.36 1.40 -6.18
CA LEU A 82 10.67 0.02 -6.53
C LEU A 82 11.45 -0.07 -7.85
N LEU A 83 11.04 0.71 -8.86
CA LEU A 83 11.74 0.77 -10.13
C LEU A 83 13.16 1.36 -9.98
N GLU A 84 13.34 2.36 -9.13
CA GLU A 84 14.67 2.90 -8.78
C GLU A 84 15.52 1.85 -8.07
N HIS A 85 14.93 1.11 -7.13
CA HIS A 85 15.61 0.02 -6.43
C HIS A 85 16.04 -1.11 -7.38
N LEU A 86 15.32 -1.34 -8.46
CA LEU A 86 15.59 -2.35 -9.50
C LEU A 86 16.36 -1.77 -10.69
N ASP A 87 17.17 -0.71 -10.51
CA ASP A 87 17.91 -0.01 -11.56
C ASP A 87 18.90 -0.89 -12.34
N HIS A 88 19.36 -1.97 -11.71
CA HIS A 88 20.24 -2.98 -12.31
C HIS A 88 19.53 -3.94 -13.28
N VAL A 89 18.19 -3.94 -13.33
CA VAL A 89 17.37 -4.73 -14.26
C VAL A 89 16.95 -3.84 -15.43
N PRO A 90 17.22 -4.24 -16.70
CA PRO A 90 16.77 -3.47 -17.86
C PRO A 90 15.26 -3.20 -17.83
N ARG A 91 14.84 -1.98 -18.15
CA ARG A 91 13.42 -1.59 -18.13
C ARG A 91 12.54 -2.46 -19.02
N ASP A 92 13.07 -2.92 -20.15
CA ASP A 92 12.36 -3.81 -21.08
C ASP A 92 12.07 -5.19 -20.49
N ASN A 93 12.76 -5.55 -19.40
CA ASN A 93 12.52 -6.79 -18.66
C ASN A 93 11.49 -6.60 -17.53
N ILE A 94 10.98 -5.39 -17.30
CA ILE A 94 10.02 -5.10 -16.22
C ILE A 94 8.65 -4.80 -16.81
N THR A 95 7.65 -5.56 -16.41
CA THR A 95 6.24 -5.36 -16.78
C THR A 95 5.46 -4.91 -15.56
N LEU A 96 4.67 -3.86 -15.70
CA LEU A 96 3.69 -3.43 -14.69
C LEU A 96 2.32 -4.01 -15.05
N LEU A 97 1.69 -4.74 -14.13
CA LEU A 97 0.39 -5.36 -14.35
C LEU A 97 -0.62 -4.88 -13.30
N ASN A 98 -1.66 -4.18 -13.77
CA ASN A 98 -2.74 -3.73 -12.93
C ASN A 98 -3.70 -4.88 -12.58
N GLN A 99 -3.89 -5.14 -11.30
CA GLN A 99 -4.78 -6.19 -10.77
C GLN A 99 -6.23 -5.67 -10.66
N THR A 100 -6.88 -5.44 -11.77
CA THR A 100 -8.24 -4.86 -11.79
C THR A 100 -9.33 -5.81 -11.30
N GLY A 101 -9.16 -7.12 -11.46
CA GLY A 101 -10.23 -8.10 -11.22
C GLY A 101 -11.45 -7.75 -12.08
N THR A 102 -12.57 -7.46 -11.41
CA THR A 102 -13.83 -6.99 -12.05
C THR A 102 -13.96 -5.47 -12.08
N HIS A 103 -12.96 -4.73 -11.58
CA HIS A 103 -12.96 -3.27 -11.54
C HIS A 103 -12.50 -2.68 -12.87
N ARG A 104 -12.77 -1.38 -13.06
CA ARG A 104 -12.25 -0.64 -14.22
C ARG A 104 -10.73 -0.45 -14.11
N PRO A 105 -10.00 -0.42 -15.22
CA PRO A 105 -8.59 -0.04 -15.22
C PRO A 105 -8.36 1.37 -14.65
N ASN A 106 -7.17 1.61 -14.13
CA ASN A 106 -6.74 2.93 -13.66
C ASN A 106 -6.58 3.91 -14.82
#